data_69d9ff6610ae277d5f1edfd14e6bd581
#
_entry.id   69d9ff6610ae277d5f1edfd14e6bd581
#
_cell.length_a   1.000
_cell.length_b   1.000
_cell.length_c   1.000
_cell.angle_alpha   90.00
_cell.angle_beta   90.00
_cell.angle_gamma   90.00
#
_symmetry.space_group_name_H-M   'P 1'
#
loop_
_entity.id
_entity.type
_entity.pdbx_description
1 polymer ?
#
loop_
_entity_poly.entity_id
_entity_poly.type
_entity_poly.pdbx_seq_one_letter_code
_entity_poly.pdbx_strand_id
1 'polypeptide(L)'
;MMMALYSIAPASTPELEIAALQKELAGLPAGERIAFWAERFVGTPYDEYPLGEYVRKNVVVADERVDCMYLTFRTVELALGTDPGDSRRIALHLRFLHRGMVENGRVVNYEDRFQYGEDMIESGKWGREITSEIGENSTVTGPSGKSATFVPAGLISQSPGSFRSGDIVFFVNPPEKMAGGVIVGHIGIIKKETDKIYLIHASGKKERGGSVKKVLLGDYLSIMPFEGIKVTRFPADVQMPE
;
A
#
# COMPACT_ATOMS: atom_id res chain seq x y z
N MET A 1 -2.33 4.58 31.96
CA MET A 1 -3.49 5.40 31.51
C MET A 1 -3.49 5.32 29.98
N MET A 2 -4.24 4.36 29.43
CA MET A 2 -4.31 4.18 27.96
C MET A 2 -5.17 5.31 27.39
N MET A 3 -4.54 6.27 26.71
CA MET A 3 -5.28 7.20 25.85
C MET A 3 -5.91 6.40 24.71
N ALA A 4 -7.24 6.40 24.64
CA ALA A 4 -7.97 5.97 23.48
C ALA A 4 -7.65 6.95 22.35
N LEU A 5 -6.73 6.58 21.46
CA LEU A 5 -6.45 7.32 20.24
C LEU A 5 -7.69 7.19 19.34
N TYR A 6 -8.54 8.19 19.36
CA TYR A 6 -9.57 8.34 18.32
C TYR A 6 -8.87 8.37 16.97
N SER A 7 -9.19 7.41 16.12
CA SER A 7 -8.73 7.35 14.73
C SER A 7 -9.35 8.53 13.97
N ILE A 8 -8.61 9.64 13.90
CA ILE A 8 -8.95 10.75 13.01
C ILE A 8 -8.29 10.41 11.67
N ALA A 9 -9.10 10.32 10.60
CA ALA A 9 -8.61 10.05 9.26
C ALA A 9 -7.56 11.11 8.84
N PRO A 10 -6.48 10.73 8.13
CA PRO A 10 -5.43 11.66 7.72
C PRO A 10 -5.92 12.87 6.93
N ALA A 11 -7.02 12.73 6.19
CA ALA A 11 -7.66 13.83 5.46
C ALA A 11 -8.02 15.05 6.32
N SER A 12 -8.24 14.83 7.63
CA SER A 12 -8.53 15.89 8.61
C SER A 12 -7.35 16.18 9.54
N THR A 13 -6.23 15.50 9.37
CA THR A 13 -5.06 15.69 10.24
C THR A 13 -4.25 16.90 9.76
N PRO A 14 -4.11 17.96 10.56
CA PRO A 14 -3.29 19.11 10.21
C PRO A 14 -1.82 18.73 9.95
N GLU A 15 -1.15 19.42 9.04
CA GLU A 15 0.28 19.18 8.76
C GLU A 15 1.18 19.25 10.01
N LEU A 16 0.86 20.14 10.95
CA LEU A 16 1.58 20.22 12.22
C LEU A 16 1.44 18.95 13.06
N GLU A 17 0.27 18.33 13.06
CA GLU A 17 0.07 17.04 13.75
C GLU A 17 0.80 15.91 13.02
N ILE A 18 0.79 15.89 11.68
CA ILE A 18 1.57 14.94 10.89
C ILE A 18 3.06 15.05 11.24
N ALA A 19 3.61 16.27 11.25
CA ALA A 19 5.01 16.50 11.60
C ALA A 19 5.36 16.04 13.03
N ALA A 20 4.47 16.29 14.00
CA ALA A 20 4.66 15.85 15.38
C ALA A 20 4.67 14.31 15.48
N LEU A 21 3.75 13.63 14.81
CA LEU A 21 3.68 12.16 14.76
C LEU A 21 4.89 11.56 14.05
N GLN A 22 5.34 12.15 12.93
CA GLN A 22 6.54 11.69 12.23
C GLN A 22 7.77 11.75 13.13
N LYS A 23 7.92 12.83 13.91
CA LYS A 23 8.99 12.98 14.88
C LYS A 23 8.91 11.95 16.02
N GLU A 24 7.70 11.70 16.55
CA GLU A 24 7.47 10.70 17.60
C GLU A 24 7.82 9.29 17.12
N LEU A 25 7.46 8.96 15.88
CA LEU A 25 7.65 7.64 15.29
C LEU A 25 9.07 7.41 14.72
N ALA A 26 9.91 8.43 14.64
CA ALA A 26 11.20 8.37 13.94
C ALA A 26 12.12 7.24 14.42
N GLY A 27 12.04 6.87 15.71
CA GLY A 27 12.83 5.78 16.30
C GLY A 27 12.29 4.36 16.01
N LEU A 28 11.11 4.24 15.40
CA LEU A 28 10.53 2.94 15.08
C LEU A 28 11.03 2.41 13.71
N PRO A 29 11.11 1.08 13.54
CA PRO A 29 11.35 0.48 12.22
C PRO A 29 10.36 0.98 11.17
N ALA A 30 10.80 1.12 9.92
CA ALA A 30 9.96 1.63 8.82
C ALA A 30 8.63 0.88 8.70
N GLY A 31 8.63 -0.45 8.85
CA GLY A 31 7.41 -1.26 8.79
C GLY A 31 6.38 -0.90 9.86
N GLU A 32 6.81 -0.65 11.11
CA GLU A 32 5.89 -0.23 12.18
C GLU A 32 5.31 1.17 11.90
N ARG A 33 6.10 2.07 11.35
CA ARG A 33 5.64 3.39 10.92
C ARG A 33 4.61 3.29 9.77
N ILE A 34 4.86 2.43 8.78
CA ILE A 34 3.94 2.18 7.66
C ILE A 34 2.60 1.63 8.20
N ALA A 35 2.65 0.63 9.06
CA ALA A 35 1.44 0.06 9.65
C ALA A 35 0.68 1.07 10.52
N PHE A 36 1.37 1.91 11.28
CA PHE A 36 0.76 3.00 12.06
C PHE A 36 -0.03 3.96 11.16
N TRP A 37 0.60 4.44 10.09
CA TRP A 37 -0.07 5.35 9.16
C TRP A 37 -1.23 4.68 8.43
N ALA A 38 -1.10 3.39 8.06
CA ALA A 38 -2.19 2.64 7.45
C ALA A 38 -3.42 2.56 8.39
N GLU A 39 -3.22 2.33 9.69
CA GLU A 39 -4.30 2.28 10.68
C GLU A 39 -5.05 3.62 10.79
N ARG A 40 -4.37 4.76 10.64
CA ARG A 40 -5.00 6.07 10.65
C ARG A 40 -5.93 6.32 9.45
N PHE A 41 -5.74 5.62 8.35
CA PHE A 41 -6.66 5.68 7.21
C PHE A 41 -7.92 4.82 7.37
N VAL A 42 -8.00 3.95 8.38
CA VAL A 42 -9.20 3.11 8.58
C VAL A 42 -10.44 3.98 8.72
N GLY A 43 -11.47 3.69 7.91
CA GLY A 43 -12.71 4.49 7.80
C GLY A 43 -12.68 5.55 6.69
N THR A 44 -11.52 5.91 6.14
CA THR A 44 -11.45 6.85 5.00
C THR A 44 -12.26 6.31 3.82
N PRO A 45 -13.12 7.14 3.18
CA PRO A 45 -13.92 6.73 2.04
C PRO A 45 -13.08 6.20 0.87
N TYR A 46 -13.61 5.20 0.17
CA TYR A 46 -13.01 4.67 -1.06
C TYR A 46 -13.17 5.66 -2.21
N ASP A 47 -12.12 5.87 -3.01
CA ASP A 47 -12.20 6.65 -4.24
C ASP A 47 -12.83 5.82 -5.36
N GLU A 48 -14.11 6.05 -5.60
CA GLU A 48 -14.92 5.29 -6.56
C GLU A 48 -14.68 5.65 -8.04
N TYR A 49 -13.96 6.74 -8.30
CA TYR A 49 -13.69 7.17 -9.67
C TYR A 49 -12.57 6.33 -10.33
N PRO A 50 -12.61 6.16 -11.66
CA PRO A 50 -11.61 5.36 -12.39
C PRO A 50 -10.16 5.79 -12.15
N LEU A 51 -9.93 7.11 -12.12
CA LEU A 51 -8.64 7.70 -11.78
C LEU A 51 -8.68 8.24 -10.35
N GLY A 52 -7.64 7.99 -9.58
CA GLY A 52 -7.49 8.52 -8.23
C GLY A 52 -7.62 10.06 -8.19
N GLU A 53 -8.16 10.57 -7.11
CA GLU A 53 -8.40 12.01 -6.94
C GLU A 53 -7.13 12.85 -7.12
N TYR A 54 -5.99 12.35 -6.62
CA TYR A 54 -4.69 12.99 -6.75
C TYR A 54 -4.28 13.19 -8.22
N VAL A 55 -4.61 12.23 -9.11
CA VAL A 55 -4.38 12.34 -10.57
C VAL A 55 -5.33 13.35 -11.19
N ARG A 56 -6.63 13.27 -10.88
CA ARG A 56 -7.66 14.16 -11.44
C ARG A 56 -7.43 15.63 -11.07
N LYS A 57 -6.92 15.87 -9.87
CA LYS A 57 -6.60 17.22 -9.37
C LYS A 57 -5.18 17.69 -9.69
N ASN A 58 -4.32 16.80 -10.19
CA ASN A 58 -2.89 17.04 -10.38
C ASN A 58 -2.16 17.48 -9.09
N VAL A 59 -2.50 16.87 -7.96
CA VAL A 59 -1.93 17.20 -6.65
C VAL A 59 -1.19 16.02 -6.03
N VAL A 60 -0.16 16.29 -5.22
CA VAL A 60 0.57 15.22 -4.51
C VAL A 60 -0.28 14.62 -3.39
N VAL A 61 -1.07 15.43 -2.67
CA VAL A 61 -1.86 14.99 -1.51
C VAL A 61 -3.36 15.14 -1.79
N ALA A 62 -4.11 14.04 -1.61
CA ALA A 62 -5.55 13.97 -1.73
C ALA A 62 -6.11 12.89 -0.80
N ASP A 63 -6.01 13.12 0.52
CA ASP A 63 -6.25 12.11 1.55
C ASP A 63 -7.74 11.91 1.91
N GLU A 64 -8.67 12.66 1.28
CA GLU A 64 -10.11 12.60 1.56
C GLU A 64 -10.77 11.31 1.10
N ARG A 65 -10.27 10.74 0.00
CA ARG A 65 -10.72 9.48 -0.58
C ARG A 65 -9.52 8.73 -1.12
N VAL A 66 -9.49 7.41 -0.90
CA VAL A 66 -8.34 6.60 -1.29
C VAL A 66 -8.77 5.32 -2.00
N ASP A 67 -8.04 4.93 -3.05
CA ASP A 67 -8.05 3.57 -3.56
C ASP A 67 -6.86 2.77 -2.99
N CYS A 68 -6.71 1.50 -3.39
CA CYS A 68 -5.65 0.65 -2.84
C CYS A 68 -4.25 1.13 -3.21
N MET A 69 -4.06 1.72 -4.40
CA MET A 69 -2.78 2.28 -4.82
C MET A 69 -2.43 3.51 -3.99
N TYR A 70 -3.35 4.48 -3.90
CA TYR A 70 -3.10 5.73 -3.17
C TYR A 70 -2.93 5.49 -1.67
N LEU A 71 -3.73 4.60 -1.06
CA LEU A 71 -3.53 4.21 0.34
C LEU A 71 -2.10 3.71 0.57
N THR A 72 -1.62 2.81 -0.29
CA THR A 72 -0.26 2.27 -0.19
C THR A 72 0.79 3.37 -0.38
N PHE A 73 0.62 4.21 -1.39
CA PHE A 73 1.51 5.34 -1.63
C PHE A 73 1.62 6.23 -0.40
N ARG A 74 0.48 6.72 0.05
CA ARG A 74 0.43 7.74 1.09
C ARG A 74 0.94 7.25 2.44
N THR A 75 0.61 6.01 2.82
CA THR A 75 1.10 5.43 4.08
C THR A 75 2.61 5.26 4.10
N VAL A 76 3.22 4.84 3.00
CA VAL A 76 4.67 4.70 2.87
C VAL A 76 5.35 6.07 2.91
N GLU A 77 4.84 7.05 2.18
CA GLU A 77 5.37 8.42 2.14
C GLU A 77 5.37 9.09 3.51
N LEU A 78 4.26 8.97 4.24
CA LEU A 78 4.15 9.50 5.61
C LEU A 78 5.09 8.77 6.57
N ALA A 79 5.28 7.46 6.39
CA ALA A 79 6.14 6.65 7.24
C ALA A 79 7.63 6.93 7.02
N LEU A 80 8.03 7.19 5.78
CA LEU A 80 9.43 7.39 5.42
C LEU A 80 9.85 8.87 5.51
N GLY A 81 8.90 9.79 5.41
CA GLY A 81 9.15 11.23 5.54
C GLY A 81 9.41 11.66 6.98
N THR A 82 10.26 12.66 7.12
CA THR A 82 10.60 13.30 8.42
C THR A 82 9.67 14.46 8.75
N ASP A 83 9.01 15.01 7.75
CA ASP A 83 8.00 16.06 7.83
C ASP A 83 7.07 16.00 6.60
N PRO A 84 5.98 16.80 6.57
CA PRO A 84 5.05 16.79 5.43
C PRO A 84 5.67 17.19 4.09
N GLY A 85 6.67 18.07 4.09
CA GLY A 85 7.40 18.49 2.89
C GLY A 85 8.24 17.34 2.35
N ASP A 86 8.96 16.65 3.22
CA ASP A 86 9.75 15.47 2.88
C ASP A 86 8.86 14.32 2.38
N SER A 87 7.70 14.11 2.99
CA SER A 87 6.72 13.13 2.49
C SER A 87 6.27 13.42 1.05
N ARG A 88 6.08 14.71 0.69
CA ARG A 88 5.77 15.09 -0.71
C ARG A 88 6.95 14.83 -1.65
N ARG A 89 8.18 15.10 -1.22
CA ARG A 89 9.40 14.79 -1.99
C ARG A 89 9.50 13.29 -2.25
N ILE A 90 9.26 12.47 -1.23
CA ILE A 90 9.24 11.01 -1.33
C ILE A 90 8.13 10.54 -2.29
N ALA A 91 6.95 11.15 -2.24
CA ALA A 91 5.86 10.86 -3.16
C ALA A 91 6.28 11.03 -4.63
N LEU A 92 6.97 12.13 -4.95
CA LEU A 92 7.48 12.40 -6.30
C LEU A 92 8.57 11.41 -6.74
N HIS A 93 9.25 10.76 -5.81
CA HIS A 93 10.21 9.70 -6.12
C HIS A 93 9.54 8.33 -6.27
N LEU A 94 8.66 7.95 -5.32
CA LEU A 94 8.12 6.60 -5.25
C LEU A 94 7.00 6.31 -6.23
N ARG A 95 6.08 7.27 -6.47
CA ARG A 95 4.88 7.04 -7.29
C ARG A 95 5.13 6.93 -8.78
N PHE A 96 6.31 7.35 -9.25
CA PHE A 96 6.63 7.49 -10.66
C PHE A 96 7.72 6.51 -11.08
N LEU A 97 7.66 6.05 -12.33
CA LEU A 97 8.70 5.22 -12.92
C LEU A 97 10.06 5.93 -12.85
N HIS A 98 10.09 7.21 -13.23
CA HIS A 98 11.26 8.06 -13.11
C HIS A 98 11.16 8.97 -11.89
N ARG A 99 10.61 10.16 -12.04
CA ARG A 99 10.36 11.13 -10.97
C ARG A 99 9.16 12.02 -11.31
N GLY A 100 8.31 12.30 -10.33
CA GLY A 100 7.24 13.27 -10.47
C GLY A 100 7.78 14.68 -10.60
N MET A 101 7.19 15.47 -11.49
CA MET A 101 7.54 16.88 -11.74
C MET A 101 6.40 17.79 -11.29
N VAL A 102 6.76 18.89 -10.62
CA VAL A 102 5.79 19.86 -10.10
C VAL A 102 6.06 21.22 -10.73
N GLU A 103 5.04 21.80 -11.36
CA GLU A 103 5.05 23.16 -11.88
C GLU A 103 3.83 23.92 -11.34
N ASN A 104 4.06 25.13 -10.82
CA ASN A 104 3.01 25.96 -10.23
C ASN A 104 2.15 25.22 -9.18
N GLY A 105 2.78 24.35 -8.37
CA GLY A 105 2.11 23.57 -7.34
C GLY A 105 1.30 22.37 -7.85
N ARG A 106 1.38 22.04 -9.14
CA ARG A 106 0.69 20.91 -9.76
C ARG A 106 1.67 19.89 -10.32
N VAL A 107 1.35 18.63 -10.21
CA VAL A 107 2.10 17.56 -10.86
C VAL A 107 1.75 17.55 -12.35
N VAL A 108 2.77 17.54 -13.22
CA VAL A 108 2.60 17.72 -14.68
C VAL A 108 2.86 16.44 -15.48
N ASN A 109 3.25 15.34 -14.85
CA ASN A 109 3.60 14.08 -15.53
C ASN A 109 2.98 12.84 -14.88
N TYR A 110 1.70 12.89 -14.52
CA TYR A 110 1.02 11.72 -13.92
C TYR A 110 0.90 10.52 -14.87
N GLU A 111 1.12 10.65 -16.14
CA GLU A 111 1.23 9.55 -17.12
C GLU A 111 2.43 8.62 -16.81
N ASP A 112 3.48 9.14 -16.17
CA ASP A 112 4.68 8.38 -15.75
C ASP A 112 4.52 7.67 -14.39
N ARG A 113 3.34 7.73 -13.76
CA ARG A 113 3.09 7.05 -12.49
C ARG A 113 2.98 5.54 -12.64
N PHE A 114 3.26 4.82 -11.56
CA PHE A 114 2.86 3.41 -11.47
C PHE A 114 1.33 3.28 -11.59
N GLN A 115 0.88 2.38 -12.44
CA GLN A 115 -0.53 2.06 -12.66
C GLN A 115 -0.89 0.65 -12.22
N TYR A 116 0.10 -0.23 -12.09
CA TYR A 116 -0.06 -1.64 -11.75
C TYR A 116 0.85 -2.02 -10.58
N GLY A 117 0.35 -2.93 -9.73
CA GLY A 117 1.10 -3.40 -8.57
C GLY A 117 2.34 -4.21 -8.95
N GLU A 118 2.30 -4.95 -10.05
CA GLU A 118 3.46 -5.67 -10.57
C GLU A 118 4.62 -4.75 -10.91
N ASP A 119 4.35 -3.60 -11.55
CA ASP A 119 5.39 -2.62 -11.88
C ASP A 119 6.03 -2.02 -10.61
N MET A 120 5.23 -1.85 -9.56
CA MET A 120 5.75 -1.41 -8.25
C MET A 120 6.78 -2.41 -7.71
N ILE A 121 6.46 -3.71 -7.74
CA ILE A 121 7.35 -4.77 -7.27
C ILE A 121 8.64 -4.79 -8.12
N GLU A 122 8.50 -4.81 -9.44
CA GLU A 122 9.60 -4.90 -10.40
C GLU A 122 10.56 -3.69 -10.32
N SER A 123 10.04 -2.52 -9.97
CA SER A 123 10.84 -1.30 -9.83
C SER A 123 11.85 -1.35 -8.68
N GLY A 124 11.60 -2.20 -7.67
CA GLY A 124 12.37 -2.23 -6.43
C GLY A 124 12.19 -1.00 -5.52
N LYS A 125 11.44 0.02 -5.93
CA LYS A 125 11.19 1.24 -5.14
C LYS A 125 10.29 1.00 -3.94
N TRP A 126 9.48 -0.07 -3.97
CA TRP A 126 8.44 -0.39 -2.97
C TRP A 126 8.88 -1.47 -1.99
N GLY A 127 10.16 -1.50 -1.66
CA GLY A 127 10.77 -2.50 -0.81
C GLY A 127 11.29 -3.72 -1.59
N ARG A 128 12.05 -4.56 -0.88
CA ARG A 128 12.56 -5.81 -1.44
C ARG A 128 11.43 -6.85 -1.49
N GLU A 129 11.29 -7.55 -2.60
CA GLU A 129 10.38 -8.69 -2.69
C GLU A 129 10.85 -9.83 -1.76
N ILE A 130 9.94 -10.30 -0.91
CA ILE A 130 10.18 -11.35 0.08
C ILE A 130 9.18 -12.50 -0.04
N THR A 131 8.52 -12.65 -1.18
CA THR A 131 7.48 -13.66 -1.40
C THR A 131 7.94 -15.06 -1.02
N SER A 132 9.15 -15.45 -1.42
CA SER A 132 9.74 -16.76 -1.09
C SER A 132 10.12 -16.96 0.39
N GLU A 133 10.17 -15.87 1.17
CA GLU A 133 10.42 -15.93 2.61
C GLU A 133 9.11 -16.11 3.41
N ILE A 134 7.96 -15.86 2.77
CA ILE A 134 6.64 -15.97 3.40
C ILE A 134 6.17 -17.44 3.43
N GLY A 135 6.40 -18.19 2.36
CA GLY A 135 5.96 -19.58 2.28
C GLY A 135 6.31 -20.25 0.97
N GLU A 136 5.82 -21.46 0.77
CA GLU A 136 6.00 -22.21 -0.46
C GLU A 136 5.32 -21.48 -1.63
N ASN A 137 6.03 -21.42 -2.76
CA ASN A 137 5.59 -20.67 -3.93
C ASN A 137 4.94 -21.56 -4.99
N SER A 138 3.98 -20.96 -5.68
CA SER A 138 3.39 -21.44 -6.93
C SER A 138 3.59 -20.41 -8.04
N THR A 139 3.38 -20.82 -9.29
CA THR A 139 3.44 -19.91 -10.44
C THR A 139 2.14 -20.01 -11.23
N VAL A 140 1.62 -18.88 -11.66
CA VAL A 140 0.48 -18.78 -12.57
C VAL A 140 0.92 -18.03 -13.82
N THR A 141 0.38 -18.44 -14.98
CA THR A 141 0.60 -17.76 -16.26
C THR A 141 -0.74 -17.28 -16.79
N GLY A 142 -0.85 -15.97 -17.02
CA GLY A 142 -2.03 -15.37 -17.62
C GLY A 142 -2.12 -15.58 -19.14
N PRO A 143 -3.25 -15.23 -19.76
CA PRO A 143 -3.47 -15.37 -21.21
C PRO A 143 -2.49 -14.58 -22.08
N SER A 144 -1.90 -13.50 -21.54
CA SER A 144 -0.86 -12.69 -22.20
C SER A 144 0.52 -13.34 -22.22
N GLY A 145 0.70 -14.51 -21.59
CA GLY A 145 1.98 -15.17 -21.39
C GLY A 145 2.80 -14.62 -20.22
N LYS A 146 2.35 -13.55 -19.55
CA LYS A 146 2.99 -13.07 -18.31
C LYS A 146 2.76 -14.06 -17.18
N SER A 147 3.83 -14.35 -16.42
CA SER A 147 3.80 -15.27 -15.27
C SER A 147 4.08 -14.52 -13.98
N ALA A 148 3.48 -14.99 -12.89
CA ALA A 148 3.76 -14.51 -11.55
C ALA A 148 4.04 -15.68 -10.58
N THR A 149 5.08 -15.55 -9.79
CA THR A 149 5.36 -16.41 -8.64
C THR A 149 4.76 -15.79 -7.39
N PHE A 150 4.04 -16.57 -6.58
CA PHE A 150 3.28 -16.09 -5.43
C PHE A 150 3.14 -17.18 -4.37
N VAL A 151 2.77 -16.80 -3.14
CA VAL A 151 2.35 -17.77 -2.10
C VAL A 151 0.86 -18.02 -2.26
N PRO A 152 0.41 -19.28 -2.47
CA PRO A 152 -1.01 -19.61 -2.61
C PRO A 152 -1.84 -19.20 -1.40
N ALA A 153 -3.06 -18.70 -1.64
CA ALA A 153 -3.96 -18.23 -0.59
C ALA A 153 -4.17 -19.27 0.53
N GLY A 154 -4.31 -20.55 0.17
CA GLY A 154 -4.51 -21.64 1.11
C GLY A 154 -3.30 -21.97 2.01
N LEU A 155 -2.10 -21.50 1.68
CA LEU A 155 -0.88 -21.76 2.47
C LEU A 155 -0.53 -20.61 3.43
N ILE A 156 -1.14 -19.44 3.27
CA ILE A 156 -0.77 -18.23 4.01
C ILE A 156 -1.05 -18.37 5.52
N SER A 157 -2.11 -19.07 5.90
CA SER A 157 -2.46 -19.33 7.30
C SER A 157 -1.44 -20.20 8.04
N GLN A 158 -0.57 -20.91 7.33
CA GLN A 158 0.44 -21.81 7.89
C GLN A 158 1.73 -21.10 8.30
N SER A 159 1.92 -19.84 7.90
CA SER A 159 3.17 -19.10 8.13
C SER A 159 2.97 -17.72 8.78
N PRO A 160 2.17 -17.58 9.85
CA PRO A 160 1.91 -16.26 10.45
C PRO A 160 3.18 -15.61 11.02
N GLY A 161 4.19 -16.40 11.36
CA GLY A 161 5.48 -15.92 11.88
C GLY A 161 6.30 -15.11 10.89
N SER A 162 6.13 -15.35 9.60
CA SER A 162 6.93 -14.71 8.52
C SER A 162 6.52 -13.27 8.23
N PHE A 163 5.26 -12.89 8.54
CA PHE A 163 4.78 -11.52 8.33
C PHE A 163 5.27 -10.56 9.40
N ARG A 164 5.49 -9.31 8.99
CA ARG A 164 5.78 -8.16 9.87
C ARG A 164 4.81 -7.03 9.58
N SER A 165 4.58 -6.17 10.57
CA SER A 165 3.86 -4.91 10.34
C SER A 165 4.55 -4.12 9.23
N GLY A 166 3.77 -3.51 8.34
CA GLY A 166 4.25 -2.71 7.22
C GLY A 166 4.66 -3.50 5.96
N ASP A 167 4.55 -4.83 5.97
CA ASP A 167 4.66 -5.60 4.73
C ASP A 167 3.58 -5.15 3.76
N ILE A 168 3.94 -4.93 2.50
CA ILE A 168 2.99 -4.60 1.44
C ILE A 168 2.62 -5.90 0.73
N VAL A 169 1.32 -6.18 0.67
CA VAL A 169 0.78 -7.39 0.07
C VAL A 169 0.11 -7.05 -1.25
N PHE A 170 0.50 -7.74 -2.30
CA PHE A 170 -0.01 -7.64 -3.66
C PHE A 170 -0.79 -8.92 -3.98
N PHE A 171 -2.09 -8.81 -4.19
CA PHE A 171 -2.98 -9.95 -4.43
C PHE A 171 -2.97 -10.33 -5.90
N VAL A 172 -2.61 -11.56 -6.20
CA VAL A 172 -2.47 -12.10 -7.55
C VAL A 172 -3.84 -12.53 -8.07
N ASN A 173 -4.24 -11.98 -9.22
CA ASN A 173 -5.47 -12.33 -9.90
C ASN A 173 -5.46 -13.79 -10.37
N PRO A 174 -6.63 -14.45 -10.45
CA PRO A 174 -6.75 -15.71 -11.17
C PRO A 174 -6.58 -15.49 -12.69
N PRO A 175 -6.14 -16.52 -13.45
CA PRO A 175 -5.78 -16.39 -14.87
C PRO A 175 -6.84 -15.70 -15.72
N GLU A 176 -8.10 -15.99 -15.50
CA GLU A 176 -9.22 -15.41 -16.25
C GLU A 176 -9.39 -13.89 -16.02
N LYS A 177 -8.84 -13.35 -14.95
CA LYS A 177 -8.82 -11.91 -14.64
C LYS A 177 -7.53 -11.22 -15.05
N MET A 178 -6.54 -11.95 -15.54
CA MET A 178 -5.27 -11.39 -16.03
C MET A 178 -5.38 -10.88 -17.49
N ALA A 179 -6.58 -10.57 -17.95
CA ALA A 179 -6.77 -9.94 -19.25
C ALA A 179 -6.00 -8.63 -19.35
N GLY A 180 -5.35 -8.40 -20.49
CA GLY A 180 -4.49 -7.22 -20.66
C GLY A 180 -3.15 -7.27 -19.91
N GLY A 181 -2.82 -8.40 -19.26
CA GLY A 181 -1.56 -8.60 -18.57
C GLY A 181 -1.50 -8.04 -17.16
N VAL A 182 -2.64 -7.67 -16.55
CA VAL A 182 -2.73 -7.19 -15.17
C VAL A 182 -2.66 -8.37 -14.20
N ILE A 183 -1.52 -8.52 -13.52
CA ILE A 183 -1.28 -9.62 -12.57
C ILE A 183 -1.86 -9.30 -11.20
N VAL A 184 -1.60 -8.11 -10.69
CA VAL A 184 -2.01 -7.68 -9.35
C VAL A 184 -3.38 -7.02 -9.41
N GLY A 185 -4.36 -7.61 -8.73
CA GLY A 185 -5.73 -7.09 -8.69
C GLY A 185 -6.03 -6.20 -7.48
N HIS A 186 -5.19 -6.25 -6.44
CA HIS A 186 -5.38 -5.47 -5.20
C HIS A 186 -4.09 -5.36 -4.41
N ILE A 187 -4.01 -4.33 -3.54
CA ILE A 187 -2.86 -4.09 -2.66
C ILE A 187 -3.37 -3.73 -1.27
N GLY A 188 -2.62 -4.14 -0.24
CA GLY A 188 -2.87 -3.74 1.13
C GLY A 188 -1.62 -3.82 2.00
N ILE A 189 -1.74 -3.44 3.26
CA ILE A 189 -0.64 -3.33 4.22
C ILE A 189 -0.93 -4.25 5.39
N ILE A 190 0.09 -4.97 5.84
CA ILE A 190 -0.01 -5.85 7.00
C ILE A 190 0.14 -5.05 8.29
N LYS A 191 -0.74 -5.36 9.24
CA LYS A 191 -0.56 -5.07 10.66
C LYS A 191 -0.53 -6.37 11.43
N LYS A 192 0.58 -6.64 12.10
CA LYS A 192 0.72 -7.80 12.99
C LYS A 192 0.44 -7.38 14.43
N GLU A 193 -0.47 -8.09 15.08
CA GLU A 193 -0.79 -7.91 16.51
C GLU A 193 -0.73 -9.26 17.19
N THR A 194 0.29 -9.46 18.03
CA THR A 194 0.56 -10.76 18.69
C THR A 194 0.60 -11.88 17.64
N ASP A 195 -0.42 -12.75 17.61
CA ASP A 195 -0.52 -13.89 16.70
C ASP A 195 -1.49 -13.67 15.53
N LYS A 196 -2.07 -12.46 15.43
CA LYS A 196 -3.04 -12.12 14.40
C LYS A 196 -2.40 -11.27 13.32
N ILE A 197 -2.69 -11.62 12.07
CA ILE A 197 -2.27 -10.89 10.88
C ILE A 197 -3.48 -10.18 10.30
N TYR A 198 -3.46 -8.86 10.38
CA TYR A 198 -4.47 -8.01 9.80
C TYR A 198 -4.00 -7.45 8.46
N LEU A 199 -4.95 -7.32 7.55
CA LEU A 199 -4.82 -6.58 6.30
C LEU A 199 -5.53 -5.24 6.46
N ILE A 200 -4.82 -4.15 6.17
CA ILE A 200 -5.40 -2.81 6.03
C ILE A 200 -5.44 -2.49 4.54
N HIS A 201 -6.62 -2.25 4.00
CA HIS A 201 -6.82 -2.06 2.58
C HIS A 201 -8.00 -1.14 2.26
N ALA A 202 -7.96 -0.45 1.13
CA ALA A 202 -9.10 0.29 0.63
C ALA A 202 -10.12 -0.68 0.03
N SER A 203 -11.16 -0.99 0.81
CA SER A 203 -12.21 -1.95 0.47
C SER A 203 -13.37 -1.23 -0.22
N GLY A 204 -13.43 -1.33 -1.54
CA GLY A 204 -14.48 -0.68 -2.31
C GLY A 204 -14.54 -1.19 -3.74
N LYS A 205 -15.52 -0.68 -4.48
CA LYS A 205 -15.64 -0.88 -5.93
C LYS A 205 -15.84 0.47 -6.59
N LYS A 206 -15.25 0.65 -7.77
CA LYS A 206 -15.52 1.83 -8.61
C LYS A 206 -17.04 1.93 -8.82
N GLU A 207 -17.58 3.14 -8.77
CA GLU A 207 -19.01 3.49 -8.89
C GLU A 207 -19.92 3.04 -7.72
N ARG A 208 -19.38 2.33 -6.71
CA ARG A 208 -20.16 1.82 -5.57
C ARG A 208 -19.66 2.29 -4.21
N GLY A 209 -18.46 2.88 -4.17
CA GLY A 209 -17.84 3.34 -2.94
C GLY A 209 -17.35 2.21 -2.04
N GLY A 210 -17.10 2.56 -0.79
CA GLY A 210 -16.53 1.72 0.25
C GLY A 210 -15.69 2.54 1.21
N SER A 211 -14.81 1.89 1.97
CA SER A 211 -13.87 2.56 2.88
C SER A 211 -12.62 1.72 3.13
N VAL A 212 -11.61 2.34 3.71
CA VAL A 212 -10.45 1.60 4.25
C VAL A 212 -10.90 0.75 5.44
N LYS A 213 -10.52 -0.52 5.41
CA LYS A 213 -10.86 -1.52 6.44
C LYS A 213 -9.61 -2.19 6.98
N LYS A 214 -9.68 -2.63 8.24
CA LYS A 214 -8.75 -3.53 8.88
C LYS A 214 -9.47 -4.85 9.12
N VAL A 215 -9.03 -5.92 8.46
CA VAL A 215 -9.66 -7.24 8.49
C VAL A 215 -8.60 -8.32 8.74
N LEU A 216 -8.98 -9.50 9.23
CA LEU A 216 -8.05 -10.62 9.31
C LEU A 216 -7.64 -11.06 7.90
N LEU A 217 -6.34 -11.21 7.64
CA LEU A 217 -5.81 -11.60 6.32
C LEU A 217 -6.36 -12.96 5.87
N GLY A 218 -6.44 -13.94 6.78
CA GLY A 218 -6.97 -15.27 6.49
C GLY A 218 -8.44 -15.22 6.07
N ASP A 219 -9.27 -14.44 6.79
CA ASP A 219 -10.69 -14.27 6.46
C ASP A 219 -10.86 -13.61 5.10
N TYR A 220 -10.06 -12.57 4.82
CA TYR A 220 -10.09 -11.88 3.53
C TYR A 220 -9.76 -12.84 2.37
N LEU A 221 -8.70 -13.64 2.51
CA LEU A 221 -8.28 -14.59 1.47
C LEU A 221 -9.27 -15.73 1.28
N SER A 222 -10.01 -16.13 2.32
CA SER A 222 -11.00 -17.21 2.23
C SER A 222 -12.23 -16.84 1.38
N ILE A 223 -12.53 -15.54 1.24
CA ILE A 223 -13.73 -15.03 0.54
C ILE A 223 -13.41 -14.32 -0.78
N MET A 224 -12.15 -13.90 -0.97
CA MET A 224 -11.75 -13.18 -2.16
C MET A 224 -11.11 -14.11 -3.19
N PRO A 225 -11.48 -13.99 -4.48
CA PRO A 225 -11.04 -14.90 -5.53
C PRO A 225 -9.64 -14.54 -6.06
N PHE A 226 -8.64 -14.50 -5.17
CA PHE A 226 -7.23 -14.33 -5.54
C PHE A 226 -6.50 -15.67 -5.49
N GLU A 227 -5.56 -15.90 -6.39
CA GLU A 227 -4.71 -17.10 -6.39
C GLU A 227 -3.80 -17.13 -5.15
N GLY A 228 -3.30 -15.96 -4.75
CA GLY A 228 -2.42 -15.81 -3.62
C GLY A 228 -1.85 -14.40 -3.53
N ILE A 229 -0.66 -14.30 -2.93
CA ILE A 229 -0.02 -13.01 -2.69
C ILE A 229 1.45 -13.01 -3.09
N LYS A 230 1.92 -11.80 -3.50
CA LYS A 230 3.32 -11.40 -3.45
C LYS A 230 3.51 -10.41 -2.32
N VAL A 231 4.70 -10.34 -1.76
CA VAL A 231 4.97 -9.48 -0.60
C VAL A 231 6.27 -8.73 -0.81
N THR A 232 6.25 -7.42 -0.51
CA THR A 232 7.47 -6.62 -0.38
C THR A 232 7.63 -6.07 1.03
N ARG A 233 8.87 -5.78 1.43
CA ARG A 233 9.24 -5.27 2.75
C ARG A 233 10.31 -4.21 2.63
N PHE A 234 10.10 -3.06 3.27
CA PHE A 234 11.14 -2.06 3.45
C PHE A 234 12.13 -2.50 4.53
N PRO A 235 13.44 -2.20 4.38
CA PRO A 235 14.40 -2.32 5.47
C PRO A 235 13.95 -1.50 6.69
N ALA A 236 14.38 -1.91 7.90
CA ALA A 236 14.00 -1.22 9.13
C ALA A 236 14.44 0.25 9.14
N ASP A 237 15.62 0.52 8.59
CA ASP A 237 16.34 1.79 8.55
C ASP A 237 16.48 2.34 7.12
N VAL A 238 15.41 2.18 6.31
CA VAL A 238 15.42 2.68 4.93
C VAL A 238 15.65 4.18 4.86
N GLN A 239 16.59 4.57 4.00
CA GLN A 239 16.85 5.97 3.67
C GLN A 239 16.39 6.24 2.23
N MET A 240 15.69 7.35 2.05
CA MET A 240 15.22 7.76 0.74
C MET A 240 16.27 8.66 0.06
N PRO A 241 16.47 8.53 -1.26
CA PRO A 241 17.34 9.43 -2.01
C PRO A 241 16.91 10.89 -1.85
N GLU A 242 17.86 11.80 -1.87
CA GLU A 242 17.62 13.26 -1.86
C GLU A 242 16.93 13.76 -3.14
#